data_779cefe84846c4b09132ecb6453aa8cc
#
_entry.id   779cefe84846c4b09132ecb6453aa8cc
#
_cell.length_a   1.000
_cell.length_b   1.000
_cell.length_c   1.000
_cell.angle_alpha   90.00
_cell.angle_beta   90.00
_cell.angle_gamma   90.00
#
_symmetry.space_group_name_H-M   'P 1'
#
loop_
_entity.id
_entity.type
_entity.pdbx_description
1 polymer ?
#
loop_
_entity_poly.entity_id
_entity_poly.type
_entity_poly.pdbx_seq_one_letter_code
_entity_poly.pdbx_strand_id
1 'polypeptide(L)'
;MSQKEIADANYQIVHYDGPDRRGVDVALLYRPEQFKLIESKSIPFDFNSKDIKFDMDEESQGHFRTRDVLMVRGEIKGEMFAFFVAHLPSRIGGKGSDLRSRGAEIIYENSAILMNEYPGIKIVVMGDMNDNPTDESMAVYMHGKENVSEVGKMDFFSPFTSMLKAGYGSLAYRGEWNIYDIEAFSIR
;
A
#
# COMPACT_ATOMS: atom_id res chain seq x y z
N MET A 1 3.44 24.32 -0.92
CA MET A 1 2.42 24.23 -1.99
C MET A 1 1.97 25.65 -2.30
N SER A 2 1.98 26.03 -3.58
CA SER A 2 1.71 27.40 -4.03
C SER A 2 0.31 27.62 -4.58
N GLN A 3 -0.55 26.58 -4.58
CA GLN A 3 -1.93 26.73 -5.03
C GLN A 3 -2.75 27.47 -3.98
N LYS A 4 -3.43 28.53 -4.41
CA LYS A 4 -4.13 29.47 -3.52
C LYS A 4 -5.19 28.79 -2.63
N GLU A 5 -5.87 27.79 -3.16
CA GLU A 5 -6.96 27.08 -2.47
C GLU A 5 -6.48 26.19 -1.32
N ILE A 6 -5.22 25.76 -1.35
CA ILE A 6 -4.64 24.87 -0.33
C ILE A 6 -3.45 25.46 0.39
N ALA A 7 -3.01 26.69 0.03
CA ALA A 7 -1.83 27.34 0.63
C ALA A 7 -1.99 27.49 2.15
N ASP A 8 -3.19 27.84 2.61
CA ASP A 8 -3.48 28.07 4.03
C ASP A 8 -3.68 26.75 4.82
N ALA A 9 -3.75 25.61 4.14
CA ALA A 9 -3.96 24.32 4.79
C ALA A 9 -2.68 23.73 5.42
N ASN A 10 -1.51 24.37 5.22
CA ASN A 10 -0.22 24.03 5.82
C ASN A 10 0.16 22.55 5.66
N TYR A 11 -0.06 21.99 4.47
CA TYR A 11 0.33 20.61 4.19
C TYR A 11 1.85 20.45 4.19
N GLN A 12 2.31 19.42 4.88
CA GLN A 12 3.68 18.90 4.82
C GLN A 12 3.71 17.64 3.95
N ILE A 13 4.89 17.28 3.43
CA ILE A 13 5.10 16.15 2.55
C ILE A 13 6.15 15.23 3.16
N VAL A 14 5.86 13.92 3.22
CA VAL A 14 6.85 12.87 3.41
C VAL A 14 7.08 12.21 2.07
N HIS A 15 8.32 12.20 1.61
CA HIS A 15 8.74 11.67 0.33
C HIS A 15 10.19 11.21 0.38
N TYR A 16 10.52 10.16 -0.35
CA TYR A 16 11.86 9.67 -0.60
C TYR A 16 12.03 9.39 -2.09
N ASP A 17 13.17 9.76 -2.67
CA ASP A 17 13.52 9.34 -4.01
C ASP A 17 13.75 7.83 -4.04
N GLY A 18 13.08 7.15 -4.93
CA GLY A 18 13.13 5.69 -5.09
C GLY A 18 13.92 5.25 -6.33
N PRO A 19 14.11 3.94 -6.50
CA PRO A 19 14.90 3.38 -7.61
C PRO A 19 14.14 3.25 -8.94
N ASP A 20 12.88 3.66 -9.05
CA ASP A 20 12.12 3.58 -10.31
C ASP A 20 12.79 4.45 -11.39
N ARG A 21 13.16 3.84 -12.53
CA ARG A 21 13.92 4.51 -13.60
C ARG A 21 13.19 5.68 -14.26
N ARG A 22 11.87 5.79 -14.05
CA ARG A 22 11.04 6.88 -14.60
C ARG A 22 10.95 8.06 -13.63
N GLY A 23 11.54 7.95 -12.42
CA GLY A 23 11.43 8.95 -11.36
C GLY A 23 10.01 9.05 -10.78
N VAL A 24 9.28 7.94 -10.76
CA VAL A 24 7.96 7.87 -10.15
C VAL A 24 8.09 7.32 -8.74
N ASP A 25 7.63 8.10 -7.77
CA ASP A 25 7.67 7.76 -6.35
C ASP A 25 6.29 7.91 -5.71
N VAL A 26 6.19 7.52 -4.45
CA VAL A 26 5.01 7.73 -3.61
C VAL A 26 5.29 8.79 -2.56
N ALA A 27 4.25 9.49 -2.12
CA ALA A 27 4.35 10.52 -1.09
C ALA A 27 3.12 10.53 -0.18
N LEU A 28 3.29 10.95 1.06
CA LEU A 28 2.21 11.25 1.99
C LEU A 28 2.14 12.76 2.26
N LEU A 29 0.98 13.35 1.99
CA LEU A 29 0.67 14.72 2.39
C LEU A 29 -0.12 14.68 3.70
N TYR A 30 0.30 15.47 4.68
CA TYR A 30 -0.37 15.53 5.97
C TYR A 30 -0.41 16.95 6.53
N ARG A 31 -1.31 17.20 7.48
CA ARG A 31 -1.40 18.45 8.22
C ARG A 31 -0.83 18.27 9.62
N PRO A 32 0.23 19.00 10.00
CA PRO A 32 0.89 18.84 11.31
C PRO A 32 -0.03 19.04 12.52
N GLU A 33 -1.07 19.85 12.37
CA GLU A 33 -2.07 20.08 13.42
C GLU A 33 -2.98 18.86 13.65
N GLN A 34 -3.06 17.92 12.67
CA GLN A 34 -3.91 16.73 12.74
C GLN A 34 -3.12 15.44 12.92
N PHE A 35 -1.90 15.40 12.38
CA PHE A 35 -1.02 14.25 12.43
C PHE A 35 0.38 14.67 12.88
N LYS A 36 0.79 14.18 14.06
CA LYS A 36 2.13 14.36 14.59
C LYS A 36 3.05 13.28 14.05
N LEU A 37 3.83 13.61 13.05
CA LEU A 37 4.83 12.71 12.48
C LEU A 37 5.86 12.29 13.54
N ILE A 38 6.12 10.98 13.67
CA ILE A 38 7.14 10.42 14.57
C ILE A 38 8.27 9.80 13.77
N GLU A 39 7.93 9.02 12.74
CA GLU A 39 8.90 8.27 11.95
C GLU A 39 8.42 8.11 10.51
N SER A 40 9.36 8.07 9.59
CA SER A 40 9.10 7.63 8.23
C SER A 40 10.28 6.86 7.67
N LYS A 41 10.04 5.95 6.75
CA LYS A 41 11.09 5.21 6.03
C LYS A 41 10.61 4.79 4.64
N SER A 42 11.55 4.71 3.70
CA SER A 42 11.40 4.00 2.45
C SER A 42 11.70 2.51 2.69
N ILE A 43 10.84 1.63 2.19
CA ILE A 43 10.99 0.18 2.29
C ILE A 43 11.24 -0.33 0.87
N PRO A 44 12.46 -0.78 0.55
CA PRO A 44 12.80 -1.22 -0.78
C PRO A 44 12.09 -2.53 -1.14
N PHE A 45 11.80 -2.68 -2.44
CA PHE A 45 11.34 -3.95 -2.98
C PHE A 45 12.49 -4.97 -3.00
N ASP A 46 12.21 -6.20 -2.59
CA ASP A 46 13.12 -7.33 -2.66
C ASP A 46 12.41 -8.59 -3.17
N PHE A 47 13.19 -9.61 -3.52
CA PHE A 47 12.72 -10.92 -3.99
C PHE A 47 12.79 -12.01 -2.91
N ASN A 48 12.89 -11.62 -1.64
CA ASN A 48 13.05 -12.55 -0.52
C ASN A 48 11.68 -13.02 0.00
N SER A 49 11.02 -13.88 -0.77
CA SER A 49 9.78 -14.57 -0.35
C SER A 49 10.00 -16.08 -0.31
N LYS A 50 9.31 -16.75 0.63
CA LYS A 50 9.32 -18.21 0.74
C LYS A 50 8.21 -18.86 -0.09
N ASP A 51 7.14 -18.10 -0.33
CA ASP A 51 5.89 -18.63 -0.90
C ASP A 51 5.69 -18.20 -2.35
N ILE A 52 6.34 -17.13 -2.79
CA ILE A 52 6.20 -16.60 -4.15
C ILE A 52 7.29 -17.16 -5.05
N LYS A 53 6.86 -17.76 -6.17
CA LYS A 53 7.75 -18.13 -7.27
C LYS A 53 7.73 -17.02 -8.31
N PHE A 54 8.91 -16.46 -8.57
CA PHE A 54 9.06 -15.38 -9.53
C PHE A 54 9.29 -15.93 -10.94
N ASP A 55 8.61 -15.31 -11.91
CA ASP A 55 8.82 -15.60 -13.35
C ASP A 55 10.15 -15.07 -13.89
N MET A 56 10.85 -14.25 -13.10
CA MET A 56 12.13 -13.64 -13.45
C MET A 56 13.30 -14.49 -12.95
N ASP A 57 14.32 -14.68 -13.80
CA ASP A 57 15.61 -15.26 -13.39
C ASP A 57 16.40 -14.32 -12.47
N GLU A 58 17.40 -14.83 -11.78
CA GLU A 58 18.20 -14.08 -10.81
C GLU A 58 18.89 -12.83 -11.40
N GLU A 59 19.36 -12.91 -12.65
CA GLU A 59 19.98 -11.78 -13.34
C GLU A 59 18.96 -10.67 -13.56
N SER A 60 17.78 -11.00 -14.05
CA SER A 60 16.67 -10.07 -14.24
C SER A 60 16.18 -9.46 -12.94
N GLN A 61 16.11 -10.26 -11.85
CA GLN A 61 15.79 -9.78 -10.50
C GLN A 61 16.81 -8.73 -10.03
N GLY A 62 18.12 -8.97 -10.25
CA GLY A 62 19.17 -8.02 -9.90
C GLY A 62 19.06 -6.66 -10.60
N HIS A 63 18.42 -6.63 -11.78
CA HIS A 63 18.21 -5.42 -12.57
C HIS A 63 16.81 -4.80 -12.42
N PHE A 64 15.89 -5.49 -11.77
CA PHE A 64 14.53 -4.99 -11.54
C PHE A 64 14.54 -3.76 -10.64
N ARG A 65 13.79 -2.74 -11.01
CA ARG A 65 13.62 -1.51 -10.22
C ARG A 65 12.15 -1.10 -10.27
N THR A 66 11.60 -0.85 -9.10
CA THR A 66 10.22 -0.36 -8.92
C THR A 66 10.20 0.66 -7.78
N ARG A 67 9.04 1.23 -7.50
CA ARG A 67 8.86 2.16 -6.37
C ARG A 67 9.00 1.42 -5.06
N ASP A 68 9.65 2.06 -4.11
CA ASP A 68 9.67 1.62 -2.72
C ASP A 68 8.29 1.85 -2.07
N VAL A 69 8.00 1.13 -1.02
CA VAL A 69 6.83 1.39 -0.17
C VAL A 69 7.20 2.46 0.85
N LEU A 70 6.40 3.52 0.96
CA LEU A 70 6.57 4.55 1.99
C LEU A 70 5.82 4.14 3.25
N MET A 71 6.52 4.00 4.38
CA MET A 71 5.93 3.87 5.71
C MET A 71 6.05 5.19 6.46
N VAL A 72 4.94 5.65 7.04
CA VAL A 72 4.88 6.87 7.87
C VAL A 72 4.12 6.56 9.14
N ARG A 73 4.78 6.72 10.30
CA ARG A 73 4.19 6.49 11.62
C ARG A 73 4.07 7.79 12.41
N GLY A 74 2.97 7.94 13.11
CA GLY A 74 2.71 9.13 13.91
C GLY A 74 1.46 9.01 14.77
N GLU A 75 1.03 10.13 15.30
CA GLU A 75 -0.05 10.21 16.28
C GLU A 75 -1.20 11.09 15.75
N ILE A 76 -2.43 10.60 15.88
CA ILE A 76 -3.67 11.34 15.64
C ILE A 76 -4.50 11.29 16.92
N LYS A 77 -4.74 12.44 17.56
CA LYS A 77 -5.55 12.56 18.79
C LYS A 77 -5.14 11.59 19.91
N GLY A 78 -3.84 11.35 20.07
CA GLY A 78 -3.30 10.48 21.11
C GLY A 78 -3.27 8.98 20.73
N GLU A 79 -3.72 8.61 19.54
CA GLU A 79 -3.68 7.25 19.05
C GLU A 79 -2.57 7.07 18.00
N MET A 80 -1.87 5.94 18.07
CA MET A 80 -0.78 5.62 17.13
C MET A 80 -1.33 5.11 15.79
N PHE A 81 -0.84 5.69 14.71
CA PHE A 81 -1.14 5.30 13.34
C PHE A 81 0.13 5.00 12.56
N ALA A 82 0.04 4.06 11.63
CA ALA A 82 1.03 3.89 10.56
C ALA A 82 0.31 3.86 9.20
N PHE A 83 0.86 4.60 8.26
CA PHE A 83 0.41 4.65 6.87
C PHE A 83 1.45 3.97 5.99
N PHE A 84 1.02 3.00 5.18
CA PHE A 84 1.81 2.42 4.11
C PHE A 84 1.27 2.95 2.78
N VAL A 85 2.08 3.69 2.06
CA VAL A 85 1.71 4.22 0.74
C VAL A 85 2.50 3.46 -0.31
N ALA A 86 1.79 2.86 -1.27
CA ALA A 86 2.38 2.02 -2.28
C ALA A 86 1.87 2.34 -3.69
N HIS A 87 2.71 2.07 -4.68
CA HIS A 87 2.31 1.98 -6.09
C HIS A 87 2.98 0.72 -6.66
N LEU A 88 2.26 -0.38 -6.64
CA LEU A 88 2.79 -1.69 -7.03
C LEU A 88 3.03 -1.79 -8.55
N PRO A 89 3.81 -2.80 -9.00
CA PRO A 89 4.10 -2.99 -10.42
C PRO A 89 2.85 -3.15 -11.28
N SER A 90 2.84 -2.49 -12.44
CA SER A 90 1.68 -2.45 -13.33
C SER A 90 1.38 -3.79 -13.99
N ARG A 91 0.14 -3.95 -14.50
CA ARG A 91 -0.33 -5.14 -15.23
C ARG A 91 0.03 -5.13 -16.72
N ILE A 92 0.95 -4.27 -17.17
CA ILE A 92 1.33 -4.16 -18.57
C ILE A 92 1.81 -5.51 -19.11
N GLY A 93 1.22 -5.95 -20.21
CA GLY A 93 1.50 -7.25 -20.81
C GLY A 93 0.89 -8.44 -20.10
N GLY A 94 0.04 -8.24 -19.09
CA GLY A 94 -0.60 -9.31 -18.30
C GLY A 94 0.36 -10.02 -17.35
N LYS A 95 1.51 -9.41 -17.07
CA LYS A 95 2.58 -9.96 -16.22
C LYS A 95 2.63 -9.29 -14.84
N GLY A 96 3.51 -9.77 -13.98
CA GLY A 96 3.88 -9.13 -12.71
C GLY A 96 2.90 -9.37 -11.57
N SER A 97 2.04 -10.40 -11.62
CA SER A 97 1.23 -10.79 -10.47
C SER A 97 2.09 -11.22 -9.29
N ASP A 98 3.17 -11.97 -9.54
CA ASP A 98 4.21 -12.37 -8.58
C ASP A 98 4.87 -11.14 -7.92
N LEU A 99 5.19 -10.12 -8.71
CA LEU A 99 5.78 -8.86 -8.22
C LEU A 99 4.80 -8.06 -7.35
N ARG A 100 3.50 -8.02 -7.72
CA ARG A 100 2.48 -7.36 -6.89
C ARG A 100 2.20 -8.14 -5.62
N SER A 101 2.16 -9.47 -5.71
CA SER A 101 2.07 -10.34 -4.53
C SER A 101 3.23 -10.09 -3.57
N ARG A 102 4.49 -9.95 -4.09
CA ARG A 102 5.63 -9.62 -3.24
C ARG A 102 5.53 -8.21 -2.63
N GLY A 103 5.11 -7.23 -3.39
CA GLY A 103 4.88 -5.88 -2.86
C GLY A 103 3.85 -5.85 -1.73
N ALA A 104 2.76 -6.60 -1.87
CA ALA A 104 1.74 -6.77 -0.83
C ALA A 104 2.29 -7.51 0.40
N GLU A 105 3.07 -8.58 0.20
CA GLU A 105 3.74 -9.33 1.27
C GLU A 105 4.73 -8.44 2.05
N ILE A 106 5.53 -7.60 1.38
CA ILE A 106 6.43 -6.63 2.03
C ILE A 106 5.65 -5.66 2.94
N ILE A 107 4.51 -5.15 2.47
CA ILE A 107 3.66 -4.27 3.28
C ILE A 107 3.12 -5.03 4.49
N TYR A 108 2.62 -6.25 4.28
CA TYR A 108 2.09 -7.10 5.35
C TYR A 108 3.15 -7.43 6.40
N GLU A 109 4.35 -7.87 6.01
CA GLU A 109 5.47 -8.18 6.89
C GLU A 109 5.85 -6.99 7.79
N ASN A 110 5.99 -5.79 7.18
CA ASN A 110 6.31 -4.58 7.92
C ASN A 110 5.15 -4.13 8.83
N SER A 111 3.92 -4.32 8.40
CA SER A 111 2.73 -4.06 9.24
C SER A 111 2.68 -4.99 10.44
N ALA A 112 2.99 -6.28 10.24
CA ALA A 112 3.05 -7.28 11.30
C ALA A 112 4.11 -6.93 12.37
N ILE A 113 5.27 -6.45 11.95
CA ILE A 113 6.33 -5.97 12.86
C ILE A 113 5.78 -4.82 13.71
N LEU A 114 5.16 -3.81 13.10
CA LEU A 114 4.60 -2.67 13.83
C LEU A 114 3.45 -3.06 14.78
N MET A 115 2.57 -3.97 14.38
CA MET A 115 1.49 -4.47 15.23
C MET A 115 2.00 -5.22 16.47
N ASN A 116 3.14 -5.90 16.35
CA ASN A 116 3.80 -6.56 17.48
C ASN A 116 4.56 -5.59 18.38
N GLU A 117 5.23 -4.60 17.79
CA GLU A 117 6.02 -3.59 18.51
C GLU A 117 5.15 -2.57 19.25
N TYR A 118 4.01 -2.20 18.62
CA TYR A 118 3.09 -1.17 19.13
C TYR A 118 1.67 -1.74 19.23
N PRO A 119 1.35 -2.48 20.33
CA PRO A 119 0.00 -3.03 20.50
C PRO A 119 -1.06 -1.93 20.45
N GLY A 120 -2.05 -2.10 19.57
CA GLY A 120 -3.12 -1.12 19.37
C GLY A 120 -2.82 -0.06 18.29
N ILE A 121 -1.68 -0.14 17.58
CA ILE A 121 -1.42 0.70 16.43
C ILE A 121 -2.50 0.48 15.35
N LYS A 122 -2.94 1.55 14.74
CA LYS A 122 -3.88 1.53 13.63
C LYS A 122 -3.10 1.65 12.32
N ILE A 123 -3.26 0.67 11.43
CA ILE A 123 -2.55 0.65 10.17
C ILE A 123 -3.51 0.93 9.02
N VAL A 124 -3.09 1.82 8.14
CA VAL A 124 -3.75 2.15 6.89
C VAL A 124 -2.78 1.85 5.76
N VAL A 125 -3.18 0.98 4.86
CA VAL A 125 -2.48 0.71 3.59
C VAL A 125 -3.25 1.40 2.49
N MET A 126 -2.57 2.19 1.65
CA MET A 126 -3.24 2.94 0.58
C MET A 126 -2.35 3.14 -0.64
N GLY A 127 -2.95 3.31 -1.80
CA GLY A 127 -2.30 3.64 -3.05
C GLY A 127 -2.80 2.85 -4.25
N ASP A 128 -2.07 2.96 -5.36
CA ASP A 128 -2.34 2.19 -6.58
C ASP A 128 -1.71 0.80 -6.48
N MET A 129 -2.52 -0.18 -6.16
CA MET A 129 -2.06 -1.57 -6.02
C MET A 129 -1.96 -2.29 -7.37
N ASN A 130 -2.45 -1.68 -8.46
CA ASN A 130 -2.52 -2.29 -9.78
C ASN A 130 -3.20 -3.67 -9.82
N ASP A 131 -3.91 -4.04 -8.76
CA ASP A 131 -4.71 -5.24 -8.59
C ASP A 131 -6.03 -4.90 -7.89
N ASN A 132 -7.07 -5.67 -8.18
CA ASN A 132 -8.34 -5.56 -7.51
C ASN A 132 -8.24 -6.08 -6.06
N PRO A 133 -9.15 -5.66 -5.16
CA PRO A 133 -9.16 -6.16 -3.78
C PRO A 133 -9.41 -7.67 -3.68
N THR A 134 -9.88 -8.30 -4.75
CA THR A 134 -10.10 -9.76 -4.86
C THR A 134 -8.93 -10.51 -5.47
N ASP A 135 -7.94 -9.82 -6.03
CA ASP A 135 -6.77 -10.47 -6.62
C ASP A 135 -5.84 -11.03 -5.53
N GLU A 136 -5.02 -12.00 -5.90
CA GLU A 136 -4.18 -12.77 -4.97
C GLU A 136 -3.29 -11.89 -4.10
N SER A 137 -2.69 -10.83 -4.67
CA SER A 137 -1.86 -9.89 -3.92
C SER A 137 -2.60 -9.27 -2.73
N MET A 138 -3.87 -8.89 -2.92
CA MET A 138 -4.66 -8.21 -1.90
C MET A 138 -5.40 -9.19 -0.98
N ALA A 139 -5.98 -10.26 -1.53
CA ALA A 139 -6.76 -11.20 -0.75
C ALA A 139 -5.90 -12.18 0.06
N VAL A 140 -4.75 -12.61 -0.48
CA VAL A 140 -3.87 -13.59 0.14
C VAL A 140 -2.67 -12.92 0.81
N TYR A 141 -1.83 -12.21 0.06
CA TYR A 141 -0.56 -11.66 0.58
C TYR A 141 -0.73 -10.41 1.43
N MET A 142 -1.76 -9.58 1.19
CA MET A 142 -2.13 -8.47 2.07
C MET A 142 -3.06 -8.89 3.20
N HIS A 143 -3.62 -10.11 3.17
CA HIS A 143 -4.63 -10.59 4.12
C HIS A 143 -5.91 -9.73 4.15
N GLY A 144 -6.33 -9.19 3.00
CA GLY A 144 -7.54 -8.39 2.86
C GLY A 144 -8.82 -9.21 3.09
N LYS A 145 -9.73 -8.70 3.92
CA LYS A 145 -11.04 -9.29 4.21
C LYS A 145 -12.16 -8.34 3.80
N GLU A 146 -13.21 -8.91 3.24
CA GLU A 146 -14.40 -8.15 2.81
C GLU A 146 -15.28 -7.71 3.97
N ASN A 147 -15.43 -8.58 4.97
CA ASN A 147 -16.33 -8.35 6.10
C ASN A 147 -15.53 -8.08 7.37
N VAL A 148 -15.94 -7.05 8.12
CA VAL A 148 -15.33 -6.70 9.41
C VAL A 148 -15.30 -7.88 10.39
N SER A 149 -16.33 -8.74 10.35
CA SER A 149 -16.43 -9.93 11.21
C SER A 149 -15.39 -11.02 10.91
N GLU A 150 -14.77 -10.98 9.73
CA GLU A 150 -13.75 -11.94 9.29
C GLU A 150 -12.33 -11.46 9.61
N VAL A 151 -12.17 -10.20 10.00
CA VAL A 151 -10.85 -9.58 10.24
C VAL A 151 -10.26 -10.10 11.54
N GLY A 152 -9.22 -10.90 11.42
CA GLY A 152 -8.40 -11.38 12.54
C GLY A 152 -7.39 -10.33 13.03
N LYS A 153 -6.54 -10.75 13.99
CA LYS A 153 -5.55 -9.84 14.62
C LYS A 153 -4.57 -9.21 13.63
N MET A 154 -4.25 -9.92 12.56
CA MET A 154 -3.23 -9.54 11.57
C MET A 154 -3.83 -9.31 10.17
N ASP A 155 -5.15 -9.29 10.05
CA ASP A 155 -5.83 -9.07 8.79
C ASP A 155 -6.20 -7.60 8.58
N PHE A 156 -6.48 -7.26 7.33
CA PHE A 156 -6.94 -5.93 6.94
C PHE A 156 -8.38 -5.98 6.44
N PHE A 157 -9.20 -5.05 6.87
CA PHE A 157 -10.51 -4.81 6.28
C PHE A 157 -10.35 -4.04 4.97
N SER A 158 -10.94 -4.55 3.88
CA SER A 158 -10.97 -3.89 2.57
C SER A 158 -12.42 -3.62 2.15
N PRO A 159 -12.94 -2.40 2.31
CA PRO A 159 -14.30 -2.04 1.90
C PRO A 159 -14.48 -2.09 0.38
N PHE A 160 -13.39 -2.01 -0.37
CA PHE A 160 -13.39 -1.98 -1.83
C PHE A 160 -13.82 -3.30 -2.47
N THR A 161 -13.72 -4.43 -1.76
CA THR A 161 -14.21 -5.73 -2.24
C THR A 161 -15.72 -5.70 -2.48
N SER A 162 -16.49 -5.19 -1.53
CA SER A 162 -17.94 -5.02 -1.68
C SER A 162 -18.29 -4.01 -2.77
N MET A 163 -17.52 -2.93 -2.89
CA MET A 163 -17.72 -1.92 -3.94
C MET A 163 -17.49 -2.50 -5.33
N LEU A 164 -16.41 -3.27 -5.53
CA LEU A 164 -16.12 -3.93 -6.79
C LEU A 164 -17.25 -4.90 -7.17
N LYS A 165 -17.71 -5.73 -6.23
CA LYS A 165 -18.85 -6.65 -6.44
C LYS A 165 -20.15 -5.93 -6.79
N ALA A 166 -20.34 -4.72 -6.28
CA ALA A 166 -21.49 -3.87 -6.62
C ALA A 166 -21.35 -3.13 -7.96
N GLY A 167 -20.26 -3.36 -8.70
CA GLY A 167 -20.00 -2.78 -10.02
C GLY A 167 -19.37 -1.39 -10.01
N TYR A 168 -18.88 -0.92 -8.87
CA TYR A 168 -18.09 0.32 -8.80
C TYR A 168 -16.64 0.06 -9.22
N GLY A 169 -15.99 1.08 -9.75
CA GLY A 169 -14.58 1.03 -10.14
C GLY A 169 -13.94 2.41 -10.19
N SER A 170 -12.63 2.46 -9.97
CA SER A 170 -11.81 3.66 -10.15
C SER A 170 -11.23 3.75 -11.56
N LEU A 171 -11.12 2.61 -12.24
CA LEU A 171 -10.53 2.50 -13.58
C LEU A 171 -11.29 1.53 -14.47
N ALA A 172 -11.62 1.96 -15.70
CA ALA A 172 -12.13 1.05 -16.74
C ALA A 172 -10.96 0.50 -17.57
N TYR A 173 -10.80 -0.83 -17.57
CA TYR A 173 -9.75 -1.50 -18.32
C TYR A 173 -10.33 -2.70 -19.06
N ARG A 174 -10.11 -2.79 -20.39
CA ARG A 174 -10.64 -3.83 -21.27
C ARG A 174 -12.14 -4.05 -21.20
N GLY A 175 -12.90 -2.97 -20.92
CA GLY A 175 -14.38 -3.01 -20.85
C GLY A 175 -14.94 -3.41 -19.49
N GLU A 176 -14.09 -3.64 -18.50
CA GLU A 176 -14.46 -3.95 -17.12
C GLU A 176 -14.06 -2.85 -16.16
N TRP A 177 -14.86 -2.62 -15.12
CA TRP A 177 -14.51 -1.73 -14.02
C TRP A 177 -13.58 -2.45 -13.04
N ASN A 178 -12.52 -1.78 -12.63
CA ASN A 178 -11.53 -2.25 -11.68
C ASN A 178 -11.33 -1.21 -10.57
N ILE A 179 -10.91 -1.64 -9.40
CA ILE A 179 -10.49 -0.78 -8.30
C ILE A 179 -9.03 -1.11 -7.99
N TYR A 180 -8.11 -0.28 -8.48
CA TYR A 180 -6.67 -0.43 -8.24
C TYR A 180 -6.16 0.54 -7.18
N ASP A 181 -6.85 1.67 -7.01
CA ASP A 181 -6.62 2.61 -5.91
C ASP A 181 -7.37 2.09 -4.69
N ILE A 182 -6.65 1.46 -3.77
CA ILE A 182 -7.21 0.72 -2.64
C ILE A 182 -6.76 1.36 -1.32
N GLU A 183 -7.65 1.33 -0.34
CA GLU A 183 -7.33 1.49 1.07
C GLU A 183 -7.74 0.24 1.84
N ALA A 184 -6.88 -0.19 2.77
CA ALA A 184 -7.15 -1.30 3.67
C ALA A 184 -6.73 -0.93 5.10
N PHE A 185 -7.48 -1.40 6.10
CA PHE A 185 -7.37 -0.92 7.46
C PHE A 185 -7.23 -2.08 8.45
N SER A 186 -6.31 -1.95 9.42
CA SER A 186 -6.40 -2.74 10.63
C SER A 186 -7.52 -2.16 11.51
N ILE A 187 -8.43 -2.99 12.01
CA ILE A 187 -9.63 -2.53 12.74
C ILE A 187 -9.57 -2.74 14.25
N ARG A 188 -8.37 -2.76 14.84
CA ARG A 188 -8.20 -2.93 16.29
C ARG A 188 -7.62 -1.69 16.95
#